data_19cb47390a70f01c4c5699a1e4d75a20
#
_entry.id   19cb47390a70f01c4c5699a1e4d75a20
#
_cell.length_a   1.000
_cell.length_b   1.000
_cell.length_c   1.000
_cell.angle_alpha   90.00
_cell.angle_beta   90.00
_cell.angle_gamma   90.00
#
_symmetry.space_group_name_H-M   'P 1'
#
loop_
_entity.id
_entity.type
_entity.pdbx_description
1 polymer ?
#
loop_
_entity_poly.entity_id
_entity_poly.type
_entity_poly.pdbx_seq_one_letter_code
_entity_poly.pdbx_strand_id
1 'polypeptide(L)'
;MADPAPSSDTASVLAQEFKVPEQCRVEVDVPDVRVRLRPATTPERVSVDVTVEGTRDAGADTVADRMGLGTRQVQDTIRIVAAPPQAQSDWWRWRRRTDAQVYLDVQVPSPIDASVRVPGGTLVASGLEGTFDLSVPGGAVRLERLRGPVALRARRSAVEIEEVDGPRLSLQSAAAPLQLLDIQSDELSIEATAAPVTVQRARGTCEITAHAAPVSLTELSGPCQAVAHRGSLRFEGPLRADTSLTTIADPLTVRLPSSSGAALDATGTAVRLDDAFSFSGDRTAAPLQGLLNGGGPALTLRAVRGRIDCQQAA
;
A
#
# COMPACT_ATOMS: atom_id res chain seq x y z
N MET A 1 -5.99 16.01 2.34
CA MET A 1 -5.41 17.23 1.75
C MET A 1 -6.06 17.38 0.38
N ALA A 2 -6.81 18.47 0.14
CA ALA A 2 -7.52 18.66 -1.13
C ALA A 2 -6.51 18.81 -2.28
N ASP A 3 -6.78 18.13 -3.40
CA ASP A 3 -6.01 18.28 -4.65
C ASP A 3 -6.04 19.75 -5.09
N PRO A 4 -4.91 20.39 -5.38
CA PRO A 4 -4.92 21.76 -5.88
C PRO A 4 -5.66 21.82 -7.22
N ALA A 5 -6.54 22.79 -7.36
CA ALA A 5 -7.21 23.07 -8.61
C ALA A 5 -6.17 23.31 -9.75
N PRO A 6 -6.45 22.90 -11.00
CA PRO A 6 -5.52 23.09 -12.11
C PRO A 6 -5.21 24.56 -12.28
N SER A 7 -3.91 24.88 -12.35
CA SER A 7 -3.41 26.22 -12.59
C SER A 7 -3.72 26.66 -14.04
N SER A 8 -3.72 27.97 -14.30
CA SER A 8 -4.10 28.58 -15.58
C SER A 8 -3.20 28.24 -16.79
N ASP A 9 -2.20 27.37 -16.61
CA ASP A 9 -1.20 26.96 -17.61
C ASP A 9 -1.32 25.47 -18.01
N THR A 10 -2.51 24.87 -17.86
CA THR A 10 -2.77 23.45 -18.18
C THR A 10 -3.28 23.35 -19.61
N ALA A 11 -2.60 22.59 -20.47
CA ALA A 11 -3.03 22.31 -21.83
C ALA A 11 -3.43 20.84 -21.99
N SER A 12 -4.62 20.59 -22.56
CA SER A 12 -5.03 19.24 -22.98
C SER A 12 -4.32 18.86 -24.27
N VAL A 13 -3.66 17.69 -24.27
CA VAL A 13 -2.87 17.19 -25.40
C VAL A 13 -3.57 16.04 -26.10
N LEU A 14 -4.27 15.22 -25.35
CA LEU A 14 -4.97 14.06 -25.87
C LEU A 14 -6.26 13.87 -25.09
N ALA A 15 -7.38 13.73 -25.81
CA ALA A 15 -8.62 13.29 -25.24
C ALA A 15 -9.20 12.20 -26.15
N GLN A 16 -9.32 10.98 -25.65
CA GLN A 16 -9.83 9.84 -26.41
C GLN A 16 -10.84 9.05 -25.61
N GLU A 17 -11.87 8.61 -26.30
CA GLU A 17 -12.89 7.71 -25.75
C GLU A 17 -12.88 6.39 -26.51
N PHE A 18 -12.95 5.29 -25.76
CA PHE A 18 -13.01 3.95 -26.29
C PHE A 18 -14.31 3.28 -25.84
N LYS A 19 -15.02 2.66 -26.77
CA LYS A 19 -16.16 1.82 -26.42
C LYS A 19 -15.61 0.44 -26.04
N VAL A 20 -15.98 -0.04 -24.86
CA VAL A 20 -15.49 -1.31 -24.30
C VAL A 20 -16.65 -2.17 -23.83
N PRO A 21 -16.51 -3.51 -23.77
CA PRO A 21 -17.49 -4.38 -23.15
C PRO A 21 -17.52 -4.17 -21.62
N GLU A 22 -18.52 -4.77 -20.95
CA GLU A 22 -18.65 -4.72 -19.49
C GLU A 22 -17.40 -5.19 -18.72
N GLN A 23 -16.67 -6.15 -19.29
CA GLN A 23 -15.38 -6.58 -18.76
C GLN A 23 -14.29 -6.12 -19.72
N CYS A 24 -13.54 -5.14 -19.31
CA CYS A 24 -12.40 -4.65 -20.09
C CYS A 24 -11.12 -4.66 -19.26
N ARG A 25 -10.01 -4.68 -19.96
CA ARG A 25 -8.69 -4.57 -19.37
C ARG A 25 -8.05 -3.25 -19.74
N VAL A 26 -7.42 -2.60 -18.76
CA VAL A 26 -6.63 -1.40 -19.00
C VAL A 26 -5.17 -1.68 -18.61
N GLU A 27 -4.28 -1.52 -19.57
CA GLU A 27 -2.83 -1.64 -19.41
C GLU A 27 -2.19 -0.26 -19.56
N VAL A 28 -1.55 0.21 -18.50
CA VAL A 28 -0.84 1.51 -18.47
C VAL A 28 0.63 1.25 -18.20
N ASP A 29 1.52 1.69 -19.10
CA ASP A 29 2.98 1.67 -18.87
C ASP A 29 3.56 3.02 -19.30
N VAL A 30 3.66 3.93 -18.34
CA VAL A 30 4.05 5.33 -18.58
C VAL A 30 5.03 5.81 -17.51
N PRO A 31 6.27 6.14 -17.85
CA PRO A 31 7.25 6.64 -16.89
C PRO A 31 7.04 8.13 -16.60
N ASP A 32 7.35 8.54 -15.36
CA ASP A 32 7.39 9.94 -14.92
C ASP A 32 6.08 10.73 -15.12
N VAL A 33 4.94 10.03 -15.09
CA VAL A 33 3.60 10.59 -15.27
C VAL A 33 2.84 10.51 -13.95
N ARG A 34 1.97 11.47 -13.72
CA ARG A 34 0.97 11.39 -12.66
C ARG A 34 -0.29 10.74 -13.22
N VAL A 35 -0.50 9.47 -12.89
CA VAL A 35 -1.64 8.65 -13.36
C VAL A 35 -2.75 8.71 -12.33
N ARG A 36 -3.96 9.04 -12.77
CA ARG A 36 -5.20 8.93 -11.99
C ARG A 36 -6.15 7.95 -12.64
N LEU A 37 -6.58 6.95 -11.89
CA LEU A 37 -7.63 6.02 -12.28
C LEU A 37 -8.89 6.30 -11.46
N ARG A 38 -10.01 6.48 -12.13
CA ARG A 38 -11.30 6.74 -11.47
C ARG A 38 -12.46 6.10 -12.22
N PRO A 39 -13.62 5.86 -11.58
CA PRO A 39 -14.77 5.29 -12.27
C PRO A 39 -15.30 6.24 -13.35
N ALA A 40 -15.67 5.65 -14.49
CA ALA A 40 -16.34 6.37 -15.56
C ALA A 40 -17.78 6.71 -15.16
N THR A 41 -18.26 7.85 -15.62
CA THR A 41 -19.68 8.24 -15.47
C THR A 41 -20.60 7.46 -16.39
N THR A 42 -20.07 6.97 -17.51
CA THR A 42 -20.82 6.21 -18.51
C THR A 42 -20.28 4.78 -18.53
N PRO A 43 -21.11 3.75 -18.28
CA PRO A 43 -20.72 2.37 -18.45
C PRO A 43 -20.31 2.11 -19.91
N GLU A 44 -19.52 1.06 -20.16
CA GLU A 44 -19.02 0.66 -21.48
C GLU A 44 -18.09 1.69 -22.18
N ARG A 45 -17.54 2.66 -21.46
CA ARG A 45 -16.55 3.61 -22.01
C ARG A 45 -15.34 3.74 -21.12
N VAL A 46 -14.17 3.80 -21.77
CA VAL A 46 -12.91 4.24 -21.18
C VAL A 46 -12.56 5.59 -21.77
N SER A 47 -12.38 6.59 -20.93
CA SER A 47 -11.91 7.92 -21.34
C SER A 47 -10.46 8.08 -20.88
N VAL A 48 -9.64 8.57 -21.75
CA VAL A 48 -8.20 8.82 -21.54
C VAL A 48 -7.90 10.28 -21.85
N ASP A 49 -7.61 11.05 -20.82
CA ASP A 49 -7.29 12.46 -20.92
C ASP A 49 -5.84 12.70 -20.50
N VAL A 50 -5.06 13.32 -21.37
CA VAL A 50 -3.67 13.72 -21.10
C VAL A 50 -3.57 15.22 -21.05
N THR A 51 -3.08 15.71 -19.93
CA THR A 51 -2.83 17.14 -19.73
C THR A 51 -1.39 17.39 -19.35
N VAL A 52 -0.85 18.52 -19.79
CA VAL A 52 0.51 18.94 -19.47
C VAL A 52 0.46 20.31 -18.82
N GLU A 53 1.16 20.46 -17.71
CA GLU A 53 1.27 21.69 -16.93
C GLU A 53 2.72 22.18 -16.92
N GLY A 54 2.94 23.51 -16.95
CA GLY A 54 4.27 24.10 -16.83
C GLY A 54 5.04 24.23 -18.16
N THR A 55 4.38 24.42 -19.28
CA THR A 55 5.00 24.42 -20.64
C THR A 55 5.49 25.79 -21.12
N ARG A 56 6.07 26.64 -20.27
CA ARG A 56 6.46 28.00 -20.66
C ARG A 56 7.34 28.10 -21.91
N ASP A 57 8.15 27.08 -22.23
CA ASP A 57 9.12 27.08 -23.33
C ASP A 57 8.93 25.95 -24.35
N ALA A 58 8.06 25.00 -24.13
CA ALA A 58 7.77 23.90 -25.06
C ALA A 58 6.27 23.68 -25.12
N GLY A 59 5.65 23.76 -26.29
CA GLY A 59 4.22 23.48 -26.44
C GLY A 59 3.85 22.10 -25.87
N ALA A 60 2.66 21.97 -25.31
CA ALA A 60 2.17 20.74 -24.67
C ALA A 60 2.23 19.53 -25.63
N ASP A 61 1.90 19.73 -26.90
CA ASP A 61 2.00 18.71 -27.96
C ASP A 61 3.42 18.20 -28.13
N THR A 62 4.42 19.07 -28.04
CA THR A 62 5.84 18.68 -28.11
C THR A 62 6.25 17.77 -26.95
N VAL A 63 5.64 17.93 -25.78
CA VAL A 63 5.89 17.06 -24.61
C VAL A 63 5.34 15.66 -24.85
N ALA A 64 4.11 15.55 -25.30
CA ALA A 64 3.45 14.26 -25.58
C ALA A 64 4.14 13.51 -26.73
N ASP A 65 4.50 14.20 -27.81
CA ASP A 65 5.23 13.62 -28.92
C ASP A 65 6.60 13.08 -28.49
N ARG A 66 7.32 13.82 -27.65
CA ARG A 66 8.62 13.38 -27.12
C ARG A 66 8.51 12.22 -26.14
N MET A 67 7.40 12.10 -25.44
CA MET A 67 7.11 10.93 -24.59
C MET A 67 6.77 9.70 -25.44
N GLY A 68 6.39 9.89 -26.70
CA GLY A 68 5.86 8.82 -27.54
C GLY A 68 4.60 8.20 -26.90
N LEU A 69 3.76 9.06 -26.28
CA LEU A 69 2.54 8.62 -25.63
C LEU A 69 1.55 8.17 -26.69
N GLY A 70 1.14 6.92 -26.62
CA GLY A 70 0.17 6.33 -27.52
C GLY A 70 -0.91 5.56 -26.76
N THR A 71 -2.12 5.67 -27.26
CA THR A 71 -3.27 4.91 -26.79
C THR A 71 -3.83 4.05 -27.91
N ARG A 72 -4.16 2.81 -27.62
CA ARG A 72 -4.75 1.92 -28.61
C ARG A 72 -5.67 0.90 -27.95
N GLN A 73 -6.74 0.57 -28.64
CA GLN A 73 -7.61 -0.54 -28.29
C GLN A 73 -7.20 -1.78 -29.09
N VAL A 74 -7.02 -2.89 -28.38
CA VAL A 74 -6.79 -4.22 -28.98
C VAL A 74 -7.79 -5.18 -28.35
N GLN A 75 -8.82 -5.53 -29.08
CA GLN A 75 -9.97 -6.28 -28.57
C GLN A 75 -10.59 -5.58 -27.33
N ASP A 76 -10.59 -6.26 -26.17
CA ASP A 76 -11.16 -5.77 -24.91
C ASP A 76 -10.12 -5.06 -24.02
N THR A 77 -8.91 -4.84 -24.56
CA THR A 77 -7.81 -4.23 -23.82
C THR A 77 -7.49 -2.84 -24.36
N ILE A 78 -7.52 -1.85 -23.48
CA ILE A 78 -7.01 -0.50 -23.74
C ILE A 78 -5.56 -0.44 -23.26
N ARG A 79 -4.65 -0.15 -24.18
CA ARG A 79 -3.23 0.02 -23.87
C ARG A 79 -2.83 1.47 -23.96
N ILE A 80 -2.25 1.97 -22.89
CA ILE A 80 -1.71 3.33 -22.77
C ILE A 80 -0.22 3.17 -22.50
N VAL A 81 0.60 3.50 -23.47
CA VAL A 81 2.06 3.33 -23.37
C VAL A 81 2.78 4.60 -23.73
N ALA A 82 3.85 4.87 -23.03
CA ALA A 82 4.82 5.89 -23.42
C ALA A 82 6.12 5.19 -23.83
N ALA A 83 6.45 5.24 -25.11
CA ALA A 83 7.68 4.70 -25.66
C ALA A 83 8.59 5.89 -26.06
N PRO A 84 9.45 6.40 -25.16
CA PRO A 84 10.35 7.49 -25.52
C PRO A 84 11.24 7.05 -26.70
N PRO A 85 11.50 7.93 -27.67
CA PRO A 85 12.32 7.64 -28.81
C PRO A 85 13.69 7.09 -28.37
N GLN A 86 14.31 6.26 -29.20
CA GLN A 86 15.52 5.45 -28.89
C GLN A 86 16.73 6.22 -28.32
N ALA A 87 16.74 7.55 -28.37
CA ALA A 87 17.74 8.42 -27.75
C ALA A 87 17.40 8.70 -26.27
N GLN A 88 17.42 7.67 -25.42
CA GLN A 88 17.15 7.77 -23.97
C GLN A 88 17.96 8.87 -23.26
N SER A 89 19.17 9.20 -23.74
CA SER A 89 20.02 10.23 -23.13
C SER A 89 19.44 11.65 -23.28
N ASP A 90 18.77 11.94 -24.38
CA ASP A 90 18.25 13.27 -24.67
C ASP A 90 16.90 13.53 -23.97
N TRP A 91 16.09 12.49 -23.81
CA TRP A 91 14.87 12.54 -23.02
C TRP A 91 15.13 12.96 -21.57
N TRP A 92 16.05 12.28 -20.86
CA TRP A 92 16.39 12.59 -19.47
C TRP A 92 17.01 13.97 -19.29
N ARG A 93 17.82 14.43 -20.25
CA ARG A 93 18.38 15.79 -20.23
C ARG A 93 17.30 16.84 -20.44
N TRP A 94 16.39 16.60 -21.35
CA TRP A 94 15.27 17.49 -21.61
C TRP A 94 14.31 17.52 -20.43
N ARG A 95 13.94 16.37 -19.86
CA ARG A 95 13.06 16.26 -18.70
C ARG A 95 13.60 17.02 -17.48
N ARG A 96 14.90 17.00 -17.26
CA ARG A 96 15.54 17.77 -16.17
C ARG A 96 15.55 19.29 -16.39
N ARG A 97 15.33 19.76 -17.60
CA ARG A 97 15.32 21.19 -17.96
C ARG A 97 13.92 21.78 -18.06
N THR A 98 12.90 20.94 -18.15
CA THR A 98 11.49 21.35 -18.22
C THR A 98 10.80 20.98 -16.91
N ASP A 99 10.20 21.96 -16.25
CA ASP A 99 9.34 21.75 -15.07
C ASP A 99 7.95 21.20 -15.48
N ALA A 100 7.78 20.73 -16.70
CA ALA A 100 6.52 20.22 -17.21
C ALA A 100 6.08 18.98 -16.46
N GLN A 101 4.87 18.99 -15.93
CA GLN A 101 4.21 17.82 -15.32
C GLN A 101 3.16 17.27 -16.27
N VAL A 102 3.19 15.95 -16.46
CA VAL A 102 2.22 15.25 -17.30
C VAL A 102 1.23 14.51 -16.41
N TYR A 103 -0.04 14.71 -16.66
CA TYR A 103 -1.15 14.08 -15.98
C TYR A 103 -1.88 13.18 -16.98
N LEU A 104 -2.12 11.95 -16.57
CA LEU A 104 -2.91 10.97 -17.31
C LEU A 104 -4.14 10.65 -16.45
N ASP A 105 -5.30 11.12 -16.84
CA ASP A 105 -6.58 10.81 -16.20
C ASP A 105 -7.29 9.73 -17.02
N VAL A 106 -7.51 8.58 -16.41
CA VAL A 106 -8.18 7.45 -17.06
C VAL A 106 -9.46 7.14 -16.30
N GLN A 107 -10.58 7.35 -16.96
CA GLN A 107 -11.89 6.96 -16.44
C GLN A 107 -12.24 5.59 -16.99
N VAL A 108 -12.58 4.66 -16.12
CA VAL A 108 -12.80 3.27 -16.49
C VAL A 108 -14.15 2.77 -15.98
N PRO A 109 -14.84 1.87 -16.71
CA PRO A 109 -16.02 1.22 -16.19
C PRO A 109 -15.66 0.32 -15.00
N SER A 110 -16.64 -0.08 -14.25
CA SER A 110 -16.49 -1.01 -13.11
C SER A 110 -17.42 -2.21 -13.34
N PRO A 111 -16.96 -3.46 -13.15
CA PRO A 111 -15.62 -3.89 -12.74
C PRO A 111 -14.57 -3.82 -13.85
N ILE A 112 -13.28 -3.73 -13.48
CA ILE A 112 -12.17 -3.61 -14.41
C ILE A 112 -10.96 -4.48 -14.01
N ASP A 113 -10.21 -4.98 -15.00
CA ASP A 113 -8.87 -5.52 -14.81
C ASP A 113 -7.82 -4.44 -15.16
N ALA A 114 -7.15 -3.91 -14.15
CA ALA A 114 -6.16 -2.86 -14.32
C ALA A 114 -4.73 -3.38 -14.09
N SER A 115 -3.88 -3.26 -15.11
CA SER A 115 -2.45 -3.49 -14.98
C SER A 115 -1.70 -2.18 -15.22
N VAL A 116 -1.11 -1.62 -14.16
CA VAL A 116 -0.56 -0.27 -14.18
C VAL A 116 0.89 -0.25 -13.74
N ARG A 117 1.75 0.24 -14.60
CA ARG A 117 3.17 0.45 -14.34
C ARG A 117 3.55 1.92 -14.54
N VAL A 118 4.03 2.55 -13.46
CA VAL A 118 4.36 3.99 -13.47
C VAL A 118 5.75 4.20 -12.86
N PRO A 119 6.82 3.96 -13.62
CA PRO A 119 8.17 4.22 -13.12
C PRO A 119 8.43 5.72 -12.91
N GLY A 120 8.86 6.12 -11.71
CA GLY A 120 9.22 7.50 -11.39
C GLY A 120 8.05 8.47 -11.19
N GLY A 121 6.81 8.02 -11.46
CA GLY A 121 5.61 8.85 -11.39
C GLY A 121 4.77 8.64 -10.14
N THR A 122 3.55 9.14 -10.18
CA THR A 122 2.56 8.98 -9.10
C THR A 122 1.35 8.21 -9.62
N LEU A 123 0.85 7.27 -8.82
CA LEU A 123 -0.39 6.56 -9.11
C LEU A 123 -1.43 6.90 -8.04
N VAL A 124 -2.59 7.36 -8.49
CA VAL A 124 -3.78 7.55 -7.66
C VAL A 124 -4.91 6.73 -8.26
N ALA A 125 -5.45 5.78 -7.51
CA ALA A 125 -6.62 5.00 -7.93
C ALA A 125 -7.71 5.10 -6.86
N SER A 126 -8.92 5.45 -7.25
CA SER A 126 -9.98 5.67 -6.28
C SER A 126 -11.36 5.24 -6.77
N GLY A 127 -12.14 4.60 -5.86
CA GLY A 127 -13.55 4.26 -6.09
C GLY A 127 -13.79 3.19 -7.16
N LEU A 128 -12.84 2.27 -7.34
CA LEU A 128 -12.86 1.26 -8.39
C LEU A 128 -13.14 -0.14 -7.83
N GLU A 129 -13.76 -0.96 -8.66
CA GLU A 129 -13.97 -2.38 -8.41
C GLU A 129 -13.32 -3.21 -9.51
N GLY A 130 -12.66 -4.34 -9.15
CA GLY A 130 -12.02 -5.23 -10.11
C GLY A 130 -10.71 -5.80 -9.62
N THR A 131 -9.84 -6.18 -10.54
CA THR A 131 -8.51 -6.74 -10.26
C THR A 131 -7.42 -5.73 -10.55
N PHE A 132 -6.50 -5.54 -9.60
CA PHE A 132 -5.46 -4.52 -9.72
C PHE A 132 -4.07 -5.14 -9.60
N ASP A 133 -3.25 -5.07 -10.66
CA ASP A 133 -1.81 -5.38 -10.64
C ASP A 133 -1.03 -4.07 -10.87
N LEU A 134 -0.43 -3.55 -9.80
CA LEU A 134 0.15 -2.22 -9.76
C LEU A 134 1.65 -2.28 -9.50
N SER A 135 2.43 -1.55 -10.28
CA SER A 135 3.89 -1.46 -10.14
C SER A 135 4.37 -0.02 -10.24
N VAL A 136 4.88 0.52 -9.14
CA VAL A 136 5.36 1.91 -9.09
C VAL A 136 6.78 1.94 -8.52
N PRO A 137 7.80 1.79 -9.35
CA PRO A 137 9.20 1.95 -8.92
C PRO A 137 9.63 3.43 -8.94
N GLY A 138 9.70 4.04 -7.77
CA GLY A 138 10.03 5.45 -7.57
C GLY A 138 8.82 6.38 -7.72
N GLY A 139 8.49 7.14 -6.67
CA GLY A 139 7.37 8.08 -6.71
C GLY A 139 6.40 7.95 -5.55
N ALA A 140 5.10 7.95 -5.81
CA ALA A 140 4.06 7.79 -4.78
C ALA A 140 2.87 6.98 -5.28
N VAL A 141 2.22 6.29 -4.36
CA VAL A 141 1.00 5.50 -4.62
C VAL A 141 -0.06 5.89 -3.59
N ARG A 142 -1.25 6.19 -4.06
CA ARG A 142 -2.43 6.39 -3.23
C ARG A 142 -3.59 5.59 -3.78
N LEU A 143 -4.08 4.66 -2.97
CA LEU A 143 -5.21 3.79 -3.30
C LEU A 143 -6.33 4.05 -2.30
N GLU A 144 -7.51 4.39 -2.79
CA GLU A 144 -8.66 4.72 -1.96
C GLU A 144 -9.93 4.04 -2.45
N ARG A 145 -10.68 3.43 -1.53
CA ARG A 145 -11.98 2.80 -1.84
C ARG A 145 -11.92 1.84 -3.03
N LEU A 146 -10.99 0.89 -2.97
CA LEU A 146 -10.90 -0.16 -3.97
C LEU A 146 -11.63 -1.42 -3.50
N ARG A 147 -12.30 -2.10 -4.42
CA ARG A 147 -12.95 -3.39 -4.18
C ARG A 147 -12.39 -4.46 -5.09
N GLY A 148 -11.96 -5.58 -4.50
CA GLY A 148 -11.41 -6.73 -5.20
C GLY A 148 -9.93 -6.99 -4.90
N PRO A 149 -9.31 -7.96 -5.57
CA PRO A 149 -7.92 -8.31 -5.32
C PRO A 149 -6.96 -7.22 -5.80
N VAL A 150 -5.99 -6.87 -4.94
CA VAL A 150 -4.96 -5.87 -5.22
C VAL A 150 -3.58 -6.48 -5.01
N ALA A 151 -2.73 -6.40 -6.02
CA ALA A 151 -1.30 -6.68 -5.95
C ALA A 151 -0.50 -5.41 -6.24
N LEU A 152 0.33 -4.96 -5.29
CA LEU A 152 1.15 -3.76 -5.44
C LEU A 152 2.62 -4.04 -5.21
N ARG A 153 3.46 -3.62 -6.15
CA ARG A 153 4.92 -3.60 -6.02
C ARG A 153 5.42 -2.17 -6.06
N ALA A 154 5.93 -1.69 -4.92
CA ALA A 154 6.42 -0.33 -4.75
C ALA A 154 7.90 -0.35 -4.30
N ARG A 155 8.76 0.34 -5.02
CA ARG A 155 10.18 0.47 -4.67
C ARG A 155 10.56 1.94 -4.64
N ARG A 156 11.02 2.43 -3.49
CA ARG A 156 11.30 3.87 -3.27
C ARG A 156 10.09 4.76 -3.54
N SER A 157 8.91 4.23 -3.20
CA SER A 157 7.62 4.91 -3.42
C SER A 157 6.85 4.91 -2.11
N ALA A 158 6.50 6.09 -1.63
CA ALA A 158 5.57 6.20 -0.51
C ALA A 158 4.22 5.62 -0.91
N VAL A 159 3.66 4.78 -0.05
CA VAL A 159 2.40 4.07 -0.30
C VAL A 159 1.39 4.40 0.78
N GLU A 160 0.24 4.92 0.37
CA GLU A 160 -0.93 5.15 1.20
C GLU A 160 -2.10 4.34 0.64
N ILE A 161 -2.70 3.49 1.45
CA ILE A 161 -3.84 2.65 1.09
C ILE A 161 -4.93 2.86 2.12
N GLU A 162 -6.12 3.22 1.65
CA GLU A 162 -7.26 3.53 2.50
C GLU A 162 -8.54 2.89 1.95
N GLU A 163 -9.32 2.26 2.83
CA GLU A 163 -10.63 1.67 2.49
C GLU A 163 -10.56 0.65 1.34
N VAL A 164 -9.74 -0.40 1.50
CA VAL A 164 -9.69 -1.51 0.53
C VAL A 164 -10.48 -2.70 1.05
N ASP A 165 -11.37 -3.24 0.22
CA ASP A 165 -12.23 -4.38 0.49
C ASP A 165 -12.04 -5.44 -0.59
N GLY A 166 -11.59 -6.64 -0.23
CA GLY A 166 -11.40 -7.70 -1.22
C GLY A 166 -10.79 -8.98 -0.66
N PRO A 167 -10.78 -10.04 -1.46
CA PRO A 167 -10.32 -11.34 -1.00
C PRO A 167 -8.81 -11.36 -0.71
N ARG A 168 -8.02 -10.54 -1.41
CA ARG A 168 -6.56 -10.53 -1.26
C ARG A 168 -5.97 -9.15 -1.47
N LEU A 169 -5.11 -8.75 -0.53
CA LEU A 169 -4.25 -7.57 -0.65
C LEU A 169 -2.79 -8.00 -0.47
N SER A 170 -2.02 -7.99 -1.54
CA SER A 170 -0.60 -8.37 -1.55
C SER A 170 0.28 -7.17 -1.85
N LEU A 171 1.18 -6.84 -0.92
CA LEU A 171 1.99 -5.64 -0.96
C LEU A 171 3.47 -5.97 -0.83
N GLN A 172 4.27 -5.52 -1.79
CA GLN A 172 5.72 -5.58 -1.74
C GLN A 172 6.29 -4.16 -1.76
N SER A 173 6.88 -3.73 -0.66
CA SER A 173 7.44 -2.38 -0.53
C SER A 173 8.93 -2.40 -0.20
N ALA A 174 9.69 -1.50 -0.81
CA ALA A 174 11.09 -1.33 -0.47
C ALA A 174 11.52 0.15 -0.44
N ALA A 175 12.27 0.51 0.62
CA ALA A 175 12.94 1.79 0.80
C ALA A 175 12.02 3.03 0.83
N ALA A 176 10.75 2.87 1.25
CA ALA A 176 9.82 3.99 1.49
C ALA A 176 8.64 3.53 2.37
N PRO A 177 8.00 4.43 3.11
CA PRO A 177 6.95 4.07 4.06
C PRO A 177 5.71 3.47 3.38
N LEU A 178 5.08 2.53 4.10
CA LEU A 178 3.84 1.87 3.74
C LEU A 178 2.81 2.14 4.85
N GLN A 179 1.70 2.78 4.51
CA GLN A 179 0.61 3.09 5.42
C GLN A 179 -0.69 2.48 4.91
N LEU A 180 -1.34 1.70 5.75
CA LEU A 180 -2.63 1.06 5.47
C LEU A 180 -3.64 1.49 6.52
N LEU A 181 -4.82 1.86 6.06
CA LEU A 181 -5.92 2.32 6.90
C LEU A 181 -7.25 1.70 6.43
N ASP A 182 -8.03 1.15 7.37
CA ASP A 182 -9.37 0.59 7.09
C ASP A 182 -9.37 -0.51 6.01
N ILE A 183 -8.59 -1.56 6.24
CA ILE A 183 -8.46 -2.67 5.31
C ILE A 183 -9.41 -3.80 5.70
N GLN A 184 -10.21 -4.28 4.75
CA GLN A 184 -11.02 -5.47 4.86
C GLN A 184 -10.57 -6.48 3.80
N SER A 185 -9.82 -7.49 4.20
CA SER A 185 -9.28 -8.48 3.26
C SER A 185 -9.24 -9.85 3.91
N ASP A 186 -9.69 -10.88 3.19
CA ASP A 186 -9.58 -12.25 3.70
C ASP A 186 -8.11 -12.60 3.95
N GLU A 187 -7.22 -12.12 3.07
CA GLU A 187 -5.78 -12.34 3.16
C GLU A 187 -5.02 -11.02 2.88
N LEU A 188 -4.35 -10.49 3.90
CA LEU A 188 -3.43 -9.36 3.82
C LEU A 188 -2.00 -9.87 3.94
N SER A 189 -1.21 -9.75 2.87
CA SER A 189 0.22 -10.13 2.84
C SER A 189 1.09 -8.92 2.57
N ILE A 190 2.06 -8.66 3.46
CA ILE A 190 2.99 -7.52 3.36
C ILE A 190 4.42 -8.01 3.45
N GLU A 191 5.20 -7.73 2.42
CA GLU A 191 6.67 -7.87 2.41
C GLU A 191 7.30 -6.48 2.33
N ALA A 192 8.06 -6.10 3.36
CA ALA A 192 8.68 -4.78 3.45
C ALA A 192 10.19 -4.89 3.66
N THR A 193 10.99 -4.13 2.90
CA THR A 193 12.45 -4.06 3.08
C THR A 193 12.89 -2.60 3.21
N ALA A 194 13.51 -2.25 4.35
CA ALA A 194 13.89 -0.87 4.68
C ALA A 194 12.73 0.13 4.52
N ALA A 195 11.51 -0.33 4.80
CA ALA A 195 10.26 0.37 4.56
C ALA A 195 9.40 0.29 5.83
N PRO A 196 9.28 1.36 6.63
CA PRO A 196 8.39 1.38 7.78
C PRO A 196 6.97 0.98 7.39
N VAL A 197 6.36 0.06 8.16
CA VAL A 197 5.01 -0.45 7.92
C VAL A 197 4.09 0.01 9.04
N THR A 198 3.00 0.65 8.67
CA THR A 198 1.92 1.02 9.59
C THR A 198 0.62 0.45 9.09
N VAL A 199 -0.04 -0.36 9.90
CA VAL A 199 -1.36 -0.92 9.60
C VAL A 199 -2.30 -0.52 10.71
N GLN A 200 -3.40 0.12 10.33
CA GLN A 200 -4.44 0.54 11.26
C GLN A 200 -5.81 0.04 10.80
N ARG A 201 -6.56 -0.57 11.72
CA ARG A 201 -7.91 -1.12 11.48
C ARG A 201 -7.97 -2.08 10.29
N ALA A 202 -7.28 -3.21 10.42
CA ALA A 202 -7.36 -4.28 9.43
C ALA A 202 -8.18 -5.47 9.93
N ARG A 203 -8.94 -6.09 9.01
CA ARG A 203 -9.71 -7.32 9.22
C ARG A 203 -9.25 -8.41 8.27
N GLY A 204 -9.34 -9.66 8.76
CA GLY A 204 -8.94 -10.87 8.04
C GLY A 204 -7.57 -11.37 8.48
N THR A 205 -7.06 -12.38 7.79
CA THR A 205 -5.76 -12.97 8.09
C THR A 205 -4.63 -12.03 7.63
N CYS A 206 -3.72 -11.69 8.54
CA CYS A 206 -2.64 -10.75 8.29
C CYS A 206 -1.29 -11.46 8.40
N GLU A 207 -0.50 -11.43 7.34
CA GLU A 207 0.87 -11.92 7.29
C GLU A 207 1.83 -10.79 6.91
N ILE A 208 2.76 -10.47 7.80
CA ILE A 208 3.71 -9.36 7.61
C ILE A 208 5.13 -9.85 7.82
N THR A 209 5.96 -9.63 6.82
CA THR A 209 7.42 -9.83 6.93
C THR A 209 8.14 -8.52 6.63
N ALA A 210 8.87 -8.01 7.62
CA ALA A 210 9.63 -6.76 7.48
C ALA A 210 11.12 -6.99 7.71
N HIS A 211 11.96 -6.46 6.83
CA HIS A 211 13.40 -6.48 6.93
C HIS A 211 13.97 -5.07 7.10
N ALA A 212 14.74 -4.85 8.16
CA ALA A 212 15.39 -3.57 8.48
C ALA A 212 14.40 -2.39 8.55
N ALA A 213 13.21 -2.62 9.13
CA ALA A 213 12.16 -1.62 9.21
C ALA A 213 11.24 -1.85 10.42
N PRO A 214 10.77 -0.79 11.07
CA PRO A 214 9.79 -0.89 12.13
C PRO A 214 8.41 -1.25 11.58
N VAL A 215 7.66 -2.03 12.38
CA VAL A 215 6.27 -2.41 12.10
C VAL A 215 5.37 -1.92 13.23
N SER A 216 4.31 -1.21 12.89
CA SER A 216 3.28 -0.74 13.82
C SER A 216 1.92 -1.27 13.40
N LEU A 217 1.28 -2.03 14.29
CA LEU A 217 0.00 -2.68 14.06
C LEU A 217 -1.01 -2.17 15.10
N THR A 218 -2.11 -1.62 14.63
CA THR A 218 -3.12 -1.05 15.52
C THR A 218 -4.51 -1.55 15.15
N GLU A 219 -5.29 -2.02 16.13
CA GLU A 219 -6.70 -2.44 15.99
C GLU A 219 -6.92 -3.50 14.90
N LEU A 220 -6.20 -4.62 14.99
CA LEU A 220 -6.41 -5.75 14.08
C LEU A 220 -7.59 -6.62 14.55
N SER A 221 -8.36 -7.12 13.59
CA SER A 221 -9.54 -7.98 13.83
C SER A 221 -9.45 -9.25 13.00
N GLY A 222 -8.50 -10.11 13.30
CA GLY A 222 -8.27 -11.39 12.62
C GLY A 222 -6.94 -11.98 13.04
N PRO A 223 -6.65 -13.22 12.65
CA PRO A 223 -5.36 -13.84 12.92
C PRO A 223 -4.22 -13.02 12.33
N CYS A 224 -3.15 -12.84 13.10
CA CYS A 224 -2.01 -12.05 12.66
C CYS A 224 -0.70 -12.79 12.91
N GLN A 225 0.12 -12.89 11.88
CA GLN A 225 1.50 -13.31 11.98
C GLN A 225 2.42 -12.21 11.47
N ALA A 226 3.24 -11.63 12.35
CA ALA A 226 4.16 -10.57 11.97
C ALA A 226 5.60 -10.91 12.39
N VAL A 227 6.52 -10.80 11.44
CA VAL A 227 7.95 -11.04 11.66
C VAL A 227 8.75 -9.80 11.25
N ALA A 228 9.51 -9.24 12.20
CA ALA A 228 10.40 -8.12 11.95
C ALA A 228 11.86 -8.54 12.14
N HIS A 229 12.63 -8.54 11.05
CA HIS A 229 14.07 -8.76 11.05
C HIS A 229 14.81 -7.43 11.12
N ARG A 230 15.53 -7.15 12.20
CA ARG A 230 16.23 -5.87 12.42
C ARG A 230 15.29 -4.66 12.29
N GLY A 231 14.20 -4.71 13.08
CA GLY A 231 13.20 -3.67 13.19
C GLY A 231 12.30 -3.93 14.39
N SER A 232 11.92 -2.88 15.10
CA SER A 232 10.97 -3.00 16.21
C SER A 232 9.59 -3.36 15.72
N LEU A 233 8.85 -4.13 16.55
CA LEU A 233 7.45 -4.43 16.29
C LEU A 233 6.61 -3.91 17.44
N ARG A 234 5.58 -3.15 17.11
CA ARG A 234 4.59 -2.64 18.05
C ARG A 234 3.20 -3.11 17.65
N PHE A 235 2.51 -3.70 18.60
CA PHE A 235 1.10 -4.05 18.49
C PHE A 235 0.30 -3.25 19.52
N GLU A 236 -0.82 -2.66 19.11
CA GLU A 236 -1.69 -1.90 20.00
C GLU A 236 -3.17 -2.16 19.67
N GLY A 237 -3.96 -2.47 20.69
CA GLY A 237 -5.39 -2.70 20.55
C GLY A 237 -5.88 -4.01 21.15
N PRO A 238 -7.19 -4.28 21.07
CA PRO A 238 -7.75 -5.51 21.62
C PRO A 238 -7.29 -6.73 20.85
N LEU A 239 -6.96 -7.81 21.57
CA LEU A 239 -6.66 -9.09 20.97
C LEU A 239 -7.98 -9.81 20.65
N ARG A 240 -8.29 -9.95 19.36
CA ARG A 240 -9.56 -10.55 18.89
C ARG A 240 -9.40 -11.93 18.27
N ALA A 241 -8.18 -12.30 17.91
CA ALA A 241 -7.83 -13.57 17.29
C ALA A 241 -6.38 -13.94 17.62
N ASP A 242 -6.00 -15.18 17.31
CA ASP A 242 -4.65 -15.68 17.53
C ASP A 242 -3.61 -14.79 16.83
N THR A 243 -2.62 -14.39 17.61
CA THR A 243 -1.61 -13.43 17.16
C THR A 243 -0.21 -13.91 17.48
N SER A 244 0.64 -13.99 16.48
CA SER A 244 2.04 -14.38 16.59
C SER A 244 2.95 -13.25 16.14
N LEU A 245 3.74 -12.69 17.05
CA LEU A 245 4.63 -11.58 16.80
C LEU A 245 6.07 -11.98 17.08
N THR A 246 6.94 -11.82 16.09
CA THR A 246 8.36 -12.19 16.21
C THR A 246 9.26 -11.02 15.82
N THR A 247 10.25 -10.72 16.68
CA THR A 247 11.32 -9.79 16.34
C THR A 247 12.69 -10.49 16.45
N ILE A 248 13.61 -10.07 15.59
CA ILE A 248 15.00 -10.54 15.65
C ILE A 248 15.92 -9.34 15.82
N ALA A 249 16.61 -9.29 16.96
CA ALA A 249 17.54 -8.27 17.42
C ALA A 249 16.95 -6.95 17.94
N ASP A 250 15.62 -6.76 17.91
CA ASP A 250 14.96 -5.51 18.29
C ASP A 250 13.83 -5.74 19.31
N PRO A 251 13.37 -4.70 20.01
CA PRO A 251 12.30 -4.83 20.98
C PRO A 251 10.95 -5.12 20.34
N LEU A 252 10.13 -5.92 21.06
CA LEU A 252 8.74 -6.18 20.79
C LEU A 252 7.89 -5.51 21.88
N THR A 253 7.00 -4.62 21.47
CA THR A 253 6.09 -3.94 22.38
C THR A 253 4.65 -4.29 22.07
N VAL A 254 3.92 -4.75 23.08
CA VAL A 254 2.48 -5.07 22.97
C VAL A 254 1.72 -4.22 23.96
N ARG A 255 0.70 -3.51 23.48
CA ARG A 255 -0.22 -2.72 24.31
C ARG A 255 -1.63 -3.25 24.17
N LEU A 256 -2.17 -3.81 25.24
CA LEU A 256 -3.52 -4.35 25.28
C LEU A 256 -4.40 -3.55 26.21
N PRO A 257 -5.66 -3.26 25.86
CA PRO A 257 -6.61 -2.71 26.82
C PRO A 257 -6.88 -3.65 27.99
N SER A 258 -7.27 -3.12 29.13
CA SER A 258 -7.56 -3.88 30.35
C SER A 258 -8.62 -4.98 30.16
N SER A 259 -9.51 -4.80 29.18
CA SER A 259 -10.55 -5.78 28.83
C SER A 259 -10.07 -6.93 27.96
N SER A 260 -8.83 -6.88 27.42
CA SER A 260 -8.30 -7.93 26.56
C SER A 260 -7.71 -9.06 27.39
N GLY A 261 -8.26 -10.26 27.23
CA GLY A 261 -7.67 -11.49 27.73
C GLY A 261 -6.85 -12.20 26.66
N ALA A 262 -5.87 -13.01 27.08
CA ALA A 262 -5.02 -13.78 26.18
C ALA A 262 -4.45 -15.03 26.86
N ALA A 263 -4.20 -16.09 26.07
CA ALA A 263 -3.28 -17.15 26.44
C ALA A 263 -1.87 -16.75 25.96
N LEU A 264 -1.05 -16.28 26.90
CA LEU A 264 0.28 -15.73 26.60
C LEU A 264 1.34 -16.83 26.58
N ASP A 265 2.17 -16.82 25.51
CA ASP A 265 3.45 -17.52 25.42
C ASP A 265 4.51 -16.52 24.96
N ALA A 266 5.40 -16.08 25.85
CA ALA A 266 6.39 -15.05 25.54
C ALA A 266 7.82 -15.54 25.82
N THR A 267 8.66 -15.49 24.79
CA THR A 267 10.07 -15.89 24.82
C THR A 267 10.97 -14.75 24.35
N GLY A 268 11.85 -14.25 25.19
CA GLY A 268 12.78 -13.16 24.88
C GLY A 268 13.96 -13.12 25.83
N THR A 269 14.93 -12.22 25.61
CA THR A 269 16.06 -12.01 26.55
C THR A 269 15.60 -11.44 27.88
N ALA A 270 14.51 -10.68 27.88
CA ALA A 270 13.77 -10.20 29.03
C ALA A 270 12.30 -10.03 28.62
N VAL A 271 11.40 -10.50 29.43
CA VAL A 271 9.95 -10.29 29.26
C VAL A 271 9.46 -9.45 30.43
N ARG A 272 8.89 -8.29 30.14
CA ARG A 272 8.27 -7.41 31.13
C ARG A 272 6.76 -7.43 30.92
N LEU A 273 6.06 -7.78 31.96
CA LEU A 273 4.61 -7.76 32.01
C LEU A 273 4.17 -6.71 33.01
N ASP A 274 3.35 -5.76 32.58
CA ASP A 274 2.78 -4.72 33.42
C ASP A 274 2.01 -5.35 34.59
N ASP A 275 2.18 -4.80 35.80
CA ASP A 275 1.51 -5.29 37.02
C ASP A 275 -0.01 -5.04 37.00
N ALA A 276 -0.47 -4.15 36.15
CA ALA A 276 -1.89 -3.89 35.93
C ALA A 276 -2.65 -5.08 35.31
N PHE A 277 -1.95 -6.02 34.67
CA PHE A 277 -2.59 -7.24 34.16
C PHE A 277 -2.86 -8.27 35.28
N SER A 278 -4.08 -8.81 35.31
CA SER A 278 -4.34 -10.04 36.03
C SER A 278 -3.68 -11.19 35.29
N PHE A 279 -2.67 -11.81 35.88
CA PHE A 279 -1.90 -12.88 35.26
C PHE A 279 -1.98 -14.17 36.12
N SER A 280 -2.39 -15.26 35.49
CA SER A 280 -2.40 -16.59 36.07
C SER A 280 -1.27 -17.42 35.44
N GLY A 281 -0.15 -17.51 36.13
CA GLY A 281 1.07 -18.20 35.73
C GLY A 281 2.25 -17.76 36.59
N ASP A 282 3.41 -18.33 36.36
CA ASP A 282 4.65 -17.91 37.04
C ASP A 282 5.31 -16.73 36.29
N ARG A 283 5.29 -15.54 36.89
CA ARG A 283 5.90 -14.31 36.33
C ARG A 283 7.41 -14.39 36.23
N THR A 284 8.04 -15.37 36.87
CA THR A 284 9.51 -15.54 36.84
C THR A 284 9.96 -16.62 35.87
N ALA A 285 9.02 -17.35 35.27
CA ALA A 285 9.32 -18.40 34.31
C ALA A 285 9.90 -17.85 32.98
N ALA A 286 10.79 -18.62 32.39
CA ALA A 286 11.31 -18.36 31.05
C ALA A 286 11.24 -19.68 30.23
N PRO A 287 10.34 -19.80 29.25
CA PRO A 287 9.41 -18.78 28.72
C PRO A 287 8.30 -18.37 29.71
N LEU A 288 7.79 -17.14 29.57
CA LEU A 288 6.64 -16.67 30.34
C LEU A 288 5.35 -17.19 29.73
N GLN A 289 4.69 -18.13 30.45
CA GLN A 289 3.45 -18.75 29.98
C GLN A 289 2.35 -18.61 31.03
N GLY A 290 1.14 -18.26 30.57
CA GLY A 290 -0.01 -18.11 31.47
C GLY A 290 -1.19 -17.41 30.81
N LEU A 291 -2.21 -17.11 31.63
CA LEU A 291 -3.41 -16.42 31.17
C LEU A 291 -3.43 -14.97 31.62
N LEU A 292 -3.59 -14.06 30.66
CA LEU A 292 -3.83 -12.64 30.90
C LEU A 292 -5.33 -12.40 31.02
N ASN A 293 -5.76 -11.67 32.04
CA ASN A 293 -7.13 -11.22 32.28
C ASN A 293 -8.19 -12.33 32.08
N GLY A 294 -7.89 -13.55 32.60
CA GLY A 294 -8.79 -14.68 32.50
C GLY A 294 -8.69 -15.54 31.24
N GLY A 295 -7.77 -15.22 30.33
CA GLY A 295 -7.54 -15.97 29.10
C GLY A 295 -8.29 -15.40 27.89
N GLY A 296 -8.05 -15.97 26.71
CA GLY A 296 -8.59 -15.52 25.44
C GLY A 296 -7.82 -16.14 24.26
N PRO A 297 -7.76 -15.46 23.12
CA PRO A 297 -6.97 -15.92 21.98
C PRO A 297 -5.49 -16.14 22.32
N ALA A 298 -4.81 -16.96 21.53
CA ALA A 298 -3.39 -17.21 21.70
C ALA A 298 -2.57 -15.95 21.32
N LEU A 299 -1.67 -15.56 22.23
CA LEU A 299 -0.69 -14.49 22.00
C LEU A 299 0.71 -15.05 22.12
N THR A 300 1.33 -15.34 20.99
CA THR A 300 2.69 -15.86 20.92
C THR A 300 3.67 -14.72 20.62
N LEU A 301 4.58 -14.45 21.53
CA LEU A 301 5.56 -13.37 21.44
C LEU A 301 6.96 -13.95 21.45
N ARG A 302 7.76 -13.64 20.43
CA ARG A 302 9.15 -14.09 20.33
C ARG A 302 10.09 -12.92 20.03
N ALA A 303 11.05 -12.69 20.88
CA ALA A 303 12.10 -11.69 20.65
C ALA A 303 13.47 -12.35 20.73
N VAL A 304 14.01 -12.74 19.57
CA VAL A 304 15.36 -13.33 19.48
C VAL A 304 16.38 -12.21 19.64
N ARG A 305 17.15 -12.24 20.75
CA ARG A 305 18.11 -11.19 21.16
C ARG A 305 17.45 -9.83 21.45
N GLY A 306 16.13 -9.80 21.67
CA GLY A 306 15.37 -8.61 22.00
C GLY A 306 14.59 -8.78 23.30
N ARG A 307 14.06 -7.67 23.82
CA ARG A 307 13.15 -7.68 24.97
C ARG A 307 11.69 -7.63 24.50
N ILE A 308 10.82 -8.14 25.36
CA ILE A 308 9.37 -8.03 25.19
C ILE A 308 8.82 -7.15 26.31
N ASP A 309 8.07 -6.12 25.93
CA ASP A 309 7.38 -5.24 26.85
C ASP A 309 5.86 -5.35 26.61
N CYS A 310 5.12 -5.99 27.53
CA CYS A 310 3.66 -6.07 27.55
C CYS A 310 3.10 -5.01 28.50
N GLN A 311 2.40 -4.02 27.96
CA GLN A 311 1.87 -2.87 28.68
C GLN A 311 0.35 -2.82 28.59
N GLN A 312 -0.30 -2.33 29.63
CA GLN A 312 -1.73 -2.00 29.56
C GLN A 312 -1.88 -0.68 28.80
N ALA A 313 -2.78 -0.66 27.81
CA ALA A 313 -3.20 0.58 27.17
C ALA A 313 -4.09 1.38 28.12
N ALA A 314 -3.90 2.70 28.13
CA ALA A 314 -4.66 3.62 28.96
C ALA A 314 -6.11 3.72 28.51
#